data_bfe66b9c33ce35a788853c404167276c
#
_entry.id   bfe66b9c33ce35a788853c404167276c
#
_cell.length_a   1.000
_cell.length_b   1.000
_cell.length_c   1.000
_cell.angle_alpha   90.00
_cell.angle_beta   90.00
_cell.angle_gamma   90.00
#
_symmetry.space_group_name_H-M   'P 1'
#
loop_
_entity.id
_entity.type
_entity.pdbx_description
1 polymer ?
#
loop_
_entity_poly.entity_id
_entity_poly.type
_entity_poly.pdbx_seq_one_letter_code
_entity_poly.pdbx_strand_id
1 'polypeptide(L)'
;ALQAGIIVGDEGVTDVLLLDVTPLTLGIETLGGVTTMMIERNTTIPSRRSEVFSTASDNQPAVEVHVLQGEREFSKDNTTLGRFHLMGIPPAPRGIPQIEVTFDIDANGIVNVSAKDLGTGTEQSIKIESQTSLSEDEIQSKIAEAEEFAEEDKRRKAKVDLRNQADSIVYQTRKMLSLIHISEPTRRDQ
;
A
#
# COMPACT_ATOMS: atom_id res chain seq x y z
N ALA A 1 28.98 -15.30 15.40
CA ALA A 1 29.51 -16.16 16.51
C ALA A 1 28.37 -16.91 17.20
N LEU A 2 27.27 -16.25 17.57
CA LEU A 2 26.09 -16.88 18.21
C LEU A 2 25.43 -17.93 17.31
N GLN A 3 25.27 -17.58 16.02
CA GLN A 3 24.67 -18.47 15.03
C GLN A 3 25.50 -19.74 14.80
N ALA A 4 26.82 -19.62 14.85
CA ALA A 4 27.71 -20.78 14.76
C ALA A 4 27.62 -21.70 15.98
N GLY A 5 27.42 -21.14 17.17
CA GLY A 5 27.21 -21.91 18.41
C GLY A 5 25.93 -22.74 18.37
N ILE A 6 24.84 -22.19 17.83
CA ILE A 6 23.55 -22.90 17.64
C ILE A 6 23.71 -24.09 16.71
N ILE A 7 24.44 -23.92 15.59
CA ILE A 7 24.64 -24.97 14.57
C ILE A 7 25.53 -26.12 15.12
N VAL A 8 26.49 -25.79 15.97
CA VAL A 8 27.42 -26.78 16.57
C VAL A 8 26.87 -27.44 17.83
N GLY A 9 25.74 -26.97 18.38
CA GLY A 9 25.11 -27.55 19.57
C GLY A 9 25.87 -27.24 20.85
N ASP A 10 26.47 -26.06 20.97
CA ASP A 10 27.17 -25.59 22.14
C ASP A 10 26.20 -25.47 23.34
N GLU A 11 26.41 -26.22 24.38
CA GLU A 11 25.53 -26.31 25.58
C GLU A 11 25.36 -24.98 26.35
N GLY A 12 26.09 -23.93 25.97
CA GLY A 12 25.97 -22.59 26.56
C GLY A 12 24.98 -21.65 25.85
N VAL A 13 24.41 -22.06 24.73
CA VAL A 13 23.49 -21.24 23.94
C VAL A 13 22.06 -21.77 24.11
N THR A 14 21.40 -21.32 25.15
CA THR A 14 19.99 -21.63 25.38
C THR A 14 19.10 -20.81 24.40
N ASP A 15 18.38 -21.54 23.55
CA ASP A 15 17.18 -21.08 22.76
C ASP A 15 17.18 -19.62 22.31
N VAL A 16 18.20 -19.20 21.55
CA VAL A 16 18.11 -17.93 20.81
C VAL A 16 17.38 -18.22 19.50
N LEU A 17 16.08 -17.99 19.50
CA LEU A 17 15.27 -18.03 18.28
C LEU A 17 15.65 -16.81 17.43
N LEU A 18 16.45 -17.03 16.37
CA LEU A 18 16.74 -16.00 15.39
C LEU A 18 15.54 -15.88 14.45
N LEU A 19 14.76 -14.81 14.63
CA LEU A 19 13.65 -14.49 13.72
C LEU A 19 14.13 -13.44 12.73
N ASP A 20 14.07 -13.76 11.44
CA ASP A 20 14.21 -12.75 10.41
C ASP A 20 12.96 -11.87 10.36
N VAL A 21 13.16 -10.55 10.32
CA VAL A 21 12.09 -9.57 10.32
C VAL A 21 12.30 -8.54 9.21
N THR A 22 11.21 -7.88 8.81
CA THR A 22 11.28 -6.76 7.87
C THR A 22 12.03 -5.58 8.50
N PRO A 23 13.06 -5.02 7.84
CA PRO A 23 13.85 -3.92 8.40
C PRO A 23 13.09 -2.59 8.41
N LEU A 24 12.26 -2.35 7.41
CA LEU A 24 11.42 -1.17 7.24
C LEU A 24 10.02 -1.55 6.77
N THR A 25 9.06 -0.67 7.04
CA THR A 25 7.66 -0.82 6.60
C THR A 25 7.56 -0.84 5.08
N LEU A 26 6.74 -1.75 4.55
CA LEU A 26 6.38 -1.85 3.15
C LEU A 26 4.95 -1.36 2.95
N GLY A 27 4.74 -0.60 1.89
CA GLY A 27 3.43 -0.05 1.58
C GLY A 27 3.25 0.32 0.12
N ILE A 28 2.12 0.90 -0.18
CA ILE A 28 1.79 1.44 -1.49
C ILE A 28 1.34 2.89 -1.41
N GLU A 29 1.53 3.61 -2.51
CA GLU A 29 0.95 4.94 -2.67
C GLU A 29 -0.54 4.87 -2.92
N THR A 30 -1.29 5.68 -2.20
CA THR A 30 -2.74 5.83 -2.35
C THR A 30 -3.13 7.27 -2.64
N LEU A 31 -4.43 7.53 -2.78
CA LEU A 31 -4.98 8.82 -3.18
C LEU A 31 -4.44 9.99 -2.32
N GLY A 32 -3.85 10.98 -3.00
CA GLY A 32 -3.24 12.14 -2.35
C GLY A 32 -1.75 12.00 -2.05
N GLY A 33 -1.09 10.95 -2.58
CA GLY A 33 0.34 10.70 -2.37
C GLY A 33 0.66 10.18 -0.97
N VAL A 34 -0.33 9.63 -0.28
CA VAL A 34 -0.18 9.05 1.06
C VAL A 34 0.30 7.61 0.94
N THR A 35 1.16 7.18 1.84
CA THR A 35 1.59 5.79 1.95
C THR A 35 0.61 5.00 2.81
N THR A 36 0.02 3.96 2.25
CA THR A 36 -0.74 2.96 3.02
C THR A 36 0.19 1.81 3.37
N MET A 37 0.36 1.59 4.66
CA MET A 37 1.23 0.54 5.19
C MET A 37 0.58 -0.82 5.02
N MET A 38 1.31 -1.76 4.39
CA MET A 38 0.87 -3.13 4.16
C MET A 38 1.53 -4.10 5.14
N ILE A 39 2.84 -4.03 5.29
CA ILE A 39 3.61 -4.85 6.22
C ILE A 39 4.50 -3.91 7.04
N GLU A 40 4.28 -3.86 8.34
CA GLU A 40 5.04 -3.01 9.24
C GLU A 40 6.47 -3.53 9.43
N ARG A 41 7.39 -2.62 9.77
CA ARG A 41 8.76 -2.98 10.19
C ARG A 41 8.72 -3.97 11.37
N ASN A 42 9.74 -4.77 11.51
CA ASN A 42 9.85 -5.80 12.53
C ASN A 42 8.78 -6.92 12.45
N THR A 43 8.11 -7.05 11.30
CA THR A 43 7.23 -8.20 11.05
C THR A 43 8.08 -9.41 10.72
N THR A 44 7.84 -10.52 11.42
CA THR A 44 8.50 -11.80 11.17
C THR A 44 8.21 -12.30 9.77
N ILE A 45 9.22 -12.77 9.05
CA ILE A 45 9.09 -13.38 7.74
C ILE A 45 9.22 -14.91 7.84
N PRO A 46 8.56 -15.68 6.94
CA PRO A 46 7.70 -15.24 5.84
C PRO A 46 6.39 -14.58 6.31
N SER A 47 5.88 -13.62 5.53
CA SER A 47 4.64 -12.90 5.85
C SER A 47 3.85 -12.56 4.60
N ARG A 48 2.51 -12.60 4.72
CA ARG A 48 1.58 -12.24 3.63
C ARG A 48 0.48 -11.33 4.14
N ARG A 49 0.21 -10.26 3.39
CA ARG A 49 -0.87 -9.31 3.67
C ARG A 49 -1.57 -8.93 2.38
N SER A 50 -2.91 -8.82 2.45
CA SER A 50 -3.75 -8.39 1.34
C SER A 50 -4.71 -7.32 1.80
N GLU A 51 -4.90 -6.29 0.97
CA GLU A 51 -5.92 -5.26 1.17
C GLU A 51 -6.61 -4.93 -0.16
N VAL A 52 -7.88 -4.52 -0.07
CA VAL A 52 -8.68 -4.16 -1.24
C VAL A 52 -8.73 -2.66 -1.40
N PHE A 53 -8.31 -2.20 -2.57
CA PHE A 53 -8.32 -0.80 -2.98
C PHE A 53 -9.33 -0.60 -4.12
N SER A 54 -9.54 0.65 -4.50
CA SER A 54 -10.44 1.00 -5.59
C SER A 54 -9.85 2.09 -6.49
N THR A 55 -10.55 2.37 -7.59
CA THR A 55 -10.15 3.44 -8.53
C THR A 55 -10.41 4.83 -7.95
N ALA A 56 -9.54 5.78 -8.28
CA ALA A 56 -9.63 7.17 -7.86
C ALA A 56 -10.47 8.04 -8.82
N SER A 57 -10.67 7.57 -10.07
CA SER A 57 -11.37 8.29 -11.13
C SER A 57 -12.41 7.41 -11.81
N ASP A 58 -13.43 8.07 -12.39
CA ASP A 58 -14.45 7.37 -13.18
C ASP A 58 -13.82 6.80 -14.46
N ASN A 59 -14.27 5.60 -14.84
CA ASN A 59 -13.83 4.90 -16.04
C ASN A 59 -12.29 4.75 -16.15
N GLN A 60 -11.61 4.59 -15.04
CA GLN A 60 -10.16 4.42 -14.99
C GLN A 60 -9.77 3.03 -15.54
N PRO A 61 -9.04 2.96 -16.67
CA PRO A 61 -8.79 1.68 -17.37
C PRO A 61 -7.63 0.89 -16.76
N ALA A 62 -6.83 1.54 -15.91
CA ALA A 62 -5.66 0.95 -15.27
C ALA A 62 -5.42 1.55 -13.90
N VAL A 63 -4.81 0.78 -13.00
CA VAL A 63 -4.32 1.23 -11.70
C VAL A 63 -2.82 1.05 -11.64
N GLU A 64 -2.10 2.10 -11.28
CA GLU A 64 -0.68 2.03 -10.96
C GLU A 64 -0.52 1.59 -9.51
N VAL A 65 0.25 0.55 -9.29
CA VAL A 65 0.70 0.12 -7.96
C VAL A 65 2.14 0.57 -7.78
N HIS A 66 2.32 1.56 -6.92
CA HIS A 66 3.62 2.11 -6.56
C HIS A 66 4.06 1.55 -5.21
N VAL A 67 5.03 0.65 -5.23
CA VAL A 67 5.53 -0.07 -4.05
C VAL A 67 6.62 0.75 -3.38
N LEU A 68 6.48 0.94 -2.07
CA LEU A 68 7.29 1.84 -1.24
C LEU A 68 7.87 1.10 -0.04
N GLN A 69 9.03 1.59 0.42
CA GLN A 69 9.66 1.17 1.67
C GLN A 69 10.07 2.38 2.48
N GLY A 70 9.69 2.42 3.74
CA GLY A 70 10.04 3.48 4.68
C GLY A 70 8.96 3.76 5.70
N GLU A 71 9.23 4.69 6.59
CA GLU A 71 8.41 5.00 7.77
C GLU A 71 7.66 6.34 7.62
N ARG A 72 7.80 7.05 6.47
CA ARG A 72 7.16 8.35 6.23
C ARG A 72 5.73 8.19 5.72
N GLU A 73 4.86 9.12 6.07
CA GLU A 73 3.44 9.12 5.68
C GLU A 73 3.19 9.42 4.20
N PHE A 74 4.16 10.01 3.49
CA PHE A 74 4.02 10.36 2.09
C PHE A 74 4.94 9.55 1.19
N SER A 75 4.40 9.16 0.03
CA SER A 75 5.11 8.32 -0.96
C SER A 75 6.43 8.93 -1.43
N LYS A 76 6.46 10.25 -1.62
CA LYS A 76 7.65 10.99 -2.08
C LYS A 76 8.81 10.99 -1.09
N ASP A 77 8.52 10.77 0.20
CA ASP A 77 9.49 10.81 1.30
C ASP A 77 9.96 9.38 1.66
N ASN A 78 9.43 8.34 0.97
CA ASN A 78 9.81 6.95 1.09
C ASN A 78 10.61 6.46 -0.12
N THR A 79 11.27 5.34 0.01
CA THR A 79 12.03 4.72 -1.05
C THR A 79 11.11 3.93 -1.99
N THR A 80 11.18 4.18 -3.30
CA THR A 80 10.46 3.40 -4.31
C THR A 80 11.16 2.06 -4.52
N LEU A 81 10.46 0.96 -4.33
CA LEU A 81 10.94 -0.39 -4.63
C LEU A 81 10.59 -0.81 -6.06
N GLY A 82 9.43 -0.39 -6.54
CA GLY A 82 8.97 -0.70 -7.88
C GLY A 82 7.63 -0.08 -8.22
N ARG A 83 7.28 -0.14 -9.51
CA ARG A 83 5.97 0.29 -10.01
C ARG A 83 5.49 -0.66 -11.08
N PHE A 84 4.22 -0.96 -11.08
CA PHE A 84 3.58 -1.73 -12.15
C PHE A 84 2.13 -1.29 -12.35
N HIS A 85 1.56 -1.64 -13.49
CA HIS A 85 0.20 -1.24 -13.83
C HIS A 85 -0.69 -2.47 -14.00
N LEU A 86 -1.81 -2.49 -13.30
CA LEU A 86 -2.90 -3.42 -13.58
C LEU A 86 -3.80 -2.79 -14.64
N MET A 87 -3.80 -3.37 -15.84
CA MET A 87 -4.57 -2.89 -16.99
C MET A 87 -5.83 -3.72 -17.21
N GLY A 88 -6.77 -3.20 -18.00
CA GLY A 88 -7.96 -3.95 -18.37
C GLY A 88 -9.08 -3.89 -17.33
N ILE A 89 -9.12 -2.86 -16.52
CA ILE A 89 -10.21 -2.60 -15.59
C ILE A 89 -11.41 -2.10 -16.40
N PRO A 90 -12.59 -2.73 -16.28
CA PRO A 90 -13.79 -2.30 -17.00
C PRO A 90 -14.21 -0.88 -16.61
N PRO A 91 -14.79 -0.09 -17.55
CA PRO A 91 -15.33 1.23 -17.22
C PRO A 91 -16.37 1.14 -16.11
N ALA A 92 -16.13 1.84 -15.03
CA ALA A 92 -17.03 1.92 -13.88
C ALA A 92 -16.83 3.24 -13.14
N PRO A 93 -17.82 3.71 -12.38
CA PRO A 93 -17.64 4.84 -11.47
C PRO A 93 -16.51 4.57 -10.47
N ARG A 94 -15.80 5.63 -10.10
CA ARG A 94 -14.74 5.54 -9.08
C ARG A 94 -15.27 4.91 -7.79
N GLY A 95 -14.47 4.12 -7.14
CA GLY A 95 -14.82 3.43 -5.90
C GLY A 95 -15.60 2.11 -6.11
N ILE A 96 -15.99 1.75 -7.33
CA ILE A 96 -16.71 0.49 -7.63
C ILE A 96 -15.74 -0.67 -7.91
N PRO A 97 -14.71 -0.54 -8.78
CA PRO A 97 -13.75 -1.61 -8.97
C PRO A 97 -13.04 -2.00 -7.66
N GLN A 98 -12.85 -3.30 -7.46
CA GLN A 98 -12.17 -3.83 -6.28
C GLN A 98 -10.85 -4.46 -6.72
N ILE A 99 -9.75 -3.83 -6.30
CA ILE A 99 -8.39 -4.25 -6.62
C ILE A 99 -7.74 -4.78 -5.35
N GLU A 100 -7.57 -6.09 -5.28
CA GLU A 100 -6.84 -6.72 -4.17
C GLU A 100 -5.34 -6.59 -4.43
N VAL A 101 -4.64 -5.94 -3.53
CA VAL A 101 -3.17 -5.85 -3.55
C VAL A 101 -2.62 -6.75 -2.46
N THR A 102 -1.77 -7.69 -2.85
CA THR A 102 -1.16 -8.67 -1.95
C THR A 102 0.34 -8.48 -1.91
N PHE A 103 0.89 -8.36 -0.71
CA PHE A 103 2.31 -8.43 -0.41
C PHE A 103 2.62 -9.81 0.16
N ASP A 104 3.57 -10.49 -0.44
CA ASP A 104 4.04 -11.81 -0.03
C ASP A 104 5.57 -11.78 0.09
N ILE A 105 6.07 -11.93 1.32
CA ILE A 105 7.51 -11.97 1.62
C ILE A 105 7.87 -13.41 1.96
N ASP A 106 8.80 -13.97 1.21
CA ASP A 106 9.29 -15.31 1.47
C ASP A 106 10.35 -15.35 2.59
N ALA A 107 10.78 -16.56 2.95
CA ALA A 107 11.79 -16.78 4.00
C ALA A 107 13.17 -16.19 3.64
N ASN A 108 13.43 -15.84 2.38
CA ASN A 108 14.68 -15.21 1.92
C ASN A 108 14.57 -13.68 1.88
N GLY A 109 13.41 -13.11 2.28
CA GLY A 109 13.18 -11.67 2.23
C GLY A 109 12.82 -11.12 0.84
N ILE A 110 12.51 -11.99 -0.12
CA ILE A 110 12.04 -11.59 -1.45
C ILE A 110 10.58 -11.16 -1.35
N VAL A 111 10.27 -9.96 -1.83
CA VAL A 111 8.93 -9.38 -1.81
C VAL A 111 8.27 -9.57 -3.17
N ASN A 112 7.16 -10.30 -3.20
CA ASN A 112 6.26 -10.36 -4.36
C ASN A 112 5.05 -9.49 -4.08
N VAL A 113 4.75 -8.56 -4.98
CA VAL A 113 3.57 -7.72 -4.90
C VAL A 113 2.69 -8.02 -6.09
N SER A 114 1.45 -8.44 -5.84
CA SER A 114 0.45 -8.67 -6.88
C SER A 114 -0.76 -7.77 -6.70
N ALA A 115 -1.37 -7.40 -7.81
CA ALA A 115 -2.63 -6.68 -7.86
C ALA A 115 -3.60 -7.44 -8.73
N LYS A 116 -4.81 -7.68 -8.22
CA LYS A 116 -5.85 -8.45 -8.88
C LYS A 116 -7.18 -7.69 -8.87
N ASP A 117 -7.75 -7.51 -10.04
CA ASP A 117 -9.13 -7.05 -10.15
C ASP A 117 -10.10 -8.19 -9.82
N LEU A 118 -10.83 -8.06 -8.73
CA LEU A 118 -11.77 -9.09 -8.26
C LEU A 118 -12.99 -9.24 -9.19
N GLY A 119 -13.29 -8.23 -10.01
CA GLY A 119 -14.39 -8.27 -10.97
C GLY A 119 -14.06 -9.07 -12.23
N THR A 120 -12.87 -8.89 -12.78
CA THR A 120 -12.43 -9.54 -14.04
C THR A 120 -11.52 -10.73 -13.81
N GLY A 121 -10.88 -10.81 -12.64
CA GLY A 121 -9.85 -11.80 -12.34
C GLY A 121 -8.49 -11.48 -12.96
N THR A 122 -8.35 -10.34 -13.64
CA THR A 122 -7.07 -9.90 -14.20
C THR A 122 -6.08 -9.62 -13.08
N GLU A 123 -4.86 -10.14 -13.22
CA GLU A 123 -3.82 -10.03 -12.21
C GLU A 123 -2.50 -9.62 -12.86
N GLN A 124 -1.74 -8.78 -12.16
CA GLN A 124 -0.36 -8.40 -12.47
C GLN A 124 0.48 -8.47 -11.20
N SER A 125 1.76 -8.78 -11.35
CA SER A 125 2.67 -8.86 -10.21
C SER A 125 4.06 -8.35 -10.56
N ILE A 126 4.76 -7.92 -9.52
CA ILE A 126 6.19 -7.59 -9.58
C ILE A 126 6.92 -8.36 -8.48
N LYS A 127 8.08 -8.91 -8.84
CA LYS A 127 9.01 -9.50 -7.89
C LYS A 127 10.11 -8.49 -7.59
N ILE A 128 10.26 -8.16 -6.33
CA ILE A 128 11.27 -7.24 -5.83
C ILE A 128 12.31 -8.07 -5.11
N GLU A 129 13.43 -8.30 -5.78
CA GLU A 129 14.60 -8.88 -5.14
C GLU A 129 15.30 -7.75 -4.39
N SER A 130 15.54 -7.95 -3.11
CA SER A 130 16.26 -7.00 -2.28
C SER A 130 17.65 -6.76 -2.88
N GLN A 131 17.76 -5.74 -3.74
CA GLN A 131 19.03 -5.42 -4.43
C GLN A 131 20.03 -4.72 -3.51
N THR A 132 19.59 -4.32 -2.34
CA THR A 132 20.46 -3.65 -1.39
C THR A 132 20.06 -4.09 0.02
N SER A 133 20.91 -4.89 0.64
CA SER A 133 20.86 -5.03 2.09
C SER A 133 21.15 -3.63 2.64
N LEU A 134 20.08 -2.93 3.07
CA LEU A 134 20.22 -1.67 3.79
C LEU A 134 21.17 -1.90 4.96
N SER A 135 22.16 -1.04 5.10
CA SER A 135 23.01 -1.07 6.28
C SER A 135 22.19 -0.69 7.52
N GLU A 136 22.60 -1.17 8.68
CA GLU A 136 21.93 -0.80 9.93
C GLU A 136 21.88 0.72 10.14
N ASP A 137 22.92 1.43 9.72
CA ASP A 137 23.00 2.90 9.79
C ASP A 137 21.94 3.58 8.88
N GLU A 138 21.69 3.04 7.69
CA GLU A 138 20.65 3.53 6.79
C GLU A 138 19.25 3.28 7.35
N ILE A 139 19.01 2.12 7.95
CA ILE A 139 17.75 1.79 8.60
C ILE A 139 17.49 2.76 9.75
N GLN A 140 18.46 2.96 10.63
CA GLN A 140 18.35 3.87 11.77
C GLN A 140 18.16 5.32 11.32
N SER A 141 18.84 5.76 10.28
CA SER A 141 18.67 7.08 9.69
C SER A 141 17.25 7.31 9.16
N LYS A 142 16.66 6.33 8.48
CA LYS A 142 15.28 6.40 7.98
C LYS A 142 14.25 6.44 9.11
N ILE A 143 14.48 5.71 10.18
CA ILE A 143 13.62 5.72 11.36
C ILE A 143 13.70 7.08 12.06
N ALA A 144 14.91 7.60 12.30
CA ALA A 144 15.12 8.88 12.96
C ALA A 144 14.50 10.04 12.14
N GLU A 145 14.67 10.03 10.82
CA GLU A 145 14.02 11.01 9.92
C GLU A 145 12.49 10.95 10.05
N ALA A 146 11.90 9.75 10.08
CA ALA A 146 10.46 9.60 10.23
C ALA A 146 9.95 10.12 11.59
N GLU A 147 10.69 9.92 12.66
CA GLU A 147 10.37 10.44 13.99
C GLU A 147 10.47 11.97 14.05
N GLU A 148 11.49 12.55 13.41
CA GLU A 148 11.68 14.01 13.35
C GLU A 148 10.51 14.70 12.65
N PHE A 149 10.02 14.14 11.55
CA PHE A 149 8.94 14.73 10.76
C PHE A 149 7.53 14.19 11.10
N ALA A 150 7.40 13.32 12.09
CA ALA A 150 6.14 12.64 12.42
C ALA A 150 4.96 13.59 12.62
N GLU A 151 5.14 14.68 13.38
CA GLU A 151 4.08 15.64 13.67
C GLU A 151 3.71 16.48 12.43
N GLU A 152 4.68 16.84 11.61
CA GLU A 152 4.43 17.57 10.36
C GLU A 152 3.69 16.68 9.36
N ASP A 153 4.16 15.46 9.16
CA ASP A 153 3.56 14.49 8.25
C ASP A 153 2.13 14.15 8.68
N LYS A 154 1.89 13.94 9.97
CA LYS A 154 0.56 13.72 10.52
C LYS A 154 -0.41 14.88 10.23
N ARG A 155 0.06 16.13 10.38
CA ARG A 155 -0.73 17.31 10.03
C ARG A 155 -1.03 17.39 8.53
N ARG A 156 -0.04 17.09 7.70
CA ARG A 156 -0.18 17.09 6.23
C ARG A 156 -1.16 15.99 5.80
N LYS A 157 -1.04 14.77 6.35
CA LYS A 157 -1.94 13.65 6.10
C LYS A 157 -3.37 14.00 6.47
N ALA A 158 -3.62 14.55 7.66
CA ALA A 158 -4.95 14.98 8.08
C ALA A 158 -5.61 15.96 7.09
N LYS A 159 -4.84 16.88 6.49
CA LYS A 159 -5.34 17.80 5.45
C LYS A 159 -5.69 17.06 4.16
N VAL A 160 -4.89 16.07 3.74
CA VAL A 160 -5.14 15.27 2.55
C VAL A 160 -6.39 14.41 2.77
N ASP A 161 -6.51 13.75 3.91
CA ASP A 161 -7.67 12.92 4.26
C ASP A 161 -8.96 13.75 4.29
N LEU A 162 -8.93 14.92 4.90
CA LEU A 162 -10.08 15.84 4.90
C LEU A 162 -10.47 16.27 3.48
N ARG A 163 -9.49 16.58 2.63
CA ARG A 163 -9.74 16.92 1.23
C ARG A 163 -10.35 15.76 0.46
N ASN A 164 -9.82 14.54 0.64
CA ASN A 164 -10.34 13.34 0.00
C ASN A 164 -11.77 13.03 0.45
N GLN A 165 -12.08 13.20 1.74
CA GLN A 165 -13.43 13.05 2.28
C GLN A 165 -14.39 14.08 1.67
N ALA A 166 -14.00 15.37 1.63
CA ALA A 166 -14.81 16.43 1.04
C ALA A 166 -15.07 16.17 -0.45
N ASP A 167 -14.08 15.75 -1.21
CA ASP A 167 -14.23 15.41 -2.63
C ASP A 167 -15.17 14.19 -2.82
N SER A 168 -15.09 13.20 -1.96
CA SER A 168 -16.00 12.05 -1.97
C SER A 168 -17.45 12.46 -1.71
N ILE A 169 -17.69 13.33 -0.74
CA ILE A 169 -19.03 13.84 -0.42
C ILE A 169 -19.60 14.64 -1.60
N VAL A 170 -18.80 15.53 -2.18
CA VAL A 170 -19.21 16.33 -3.35
C VAL A 170 -19.57 15.42 -4.53
N TYR A 171 -18.75 14.39 -4.80
CA TYR A 171 -19.00 13.43 -5.85
C TYR A 171 -20.31 12.67 -5.63
N GLN A 172 -20.54 12.13 -4.44
CA GLN A 172 -21.77 11.41 -4.10
C GLN A 172 -23.00 12.30 -4.22
N THR A 173 -22.93 13.53 -3.72
CA THR A 173 -24.03 14.50 -3.81
C THR A 173 -24.36 14.83 -5.27
N ARG A 174 -23.36 15.07 -6.11
CA ARG A 174 -23.58 15.30 -7.55
C ARG A 174 -24.23 14.12 -8.24
N LYS A 175 -23.79 12.89 -7.90
CA LYS A 175 -24.39 11.67 -8.44
C LYS A 175 -25.86 11.53 -8.02
N MET A 176 -26.20 11.81 -6.77
CA MET A 176 -27.59 11.77 -6.29
C MET A 176 -28.46 12.81 -6.97
N LEU A 177 -27.98 14.06 -7.13
CA LEU A 177 -28.70 15.11 -7.86
C LEU A 177 -28.95 14.77 -9.32
N SER A 178 -27.97 14.15 -10.00
CA SER A 178 -28.12 13.68 -11.36
C SER A 178 -29.20 12.59 -11.49
N LEU A 179 -29.29 11.68 -10.53
CA LEU A 179 -30.32 10.65 -10.53
C LEU A 179 -31.74 11.20 -10.26
N ILE A 180 -31.88 12.23 -9.44
CA ILE A 180 -33.17 12.90 -9.18
C ILE A 180 -33.67 13.62 -10.43
N HIS A 181 -32.79 14.25 -11.22
CA HIS A 181 -33.17 14.95 -12.46
C HIS A 181 -33.68 13.99 -13.57
N ILE A 182 -33.25 12.73 -13.56
CA ILE A 182 -33.69 11.72 -14.53
C ILE A 182 -35.06 11.12 -14.14
N SER A 183 -35.45 11.21 -12.87
CA SER A 183 -36.69 10.64 -12.35
C SER A 183 -37.90 11.58 -12.38
N GLU A 184 -37.77 12.83 -12.86
CA GLU A 184 -38.93 13.71 -13.05
C GLU A 184 -39.68 13.30 -14.33
N PRO A 185 -40.92 12.76 -14.24
CA PRO A 185 -41.71 12.46 -15.41
C PRO A 185 -42.10 13.77 -16.08
N THR A 186 -41.77 13.90 -17.37
CA THR A 186 -42.23 14.99 -18.21
C THR A 186 -43.74 15.10 -18.09
N ARG A 187 -44.23 16.08 -17.35
CA ARG A 187 -45.65 16.46 -17.37
C ARG A 187 -45.98 16.90 -18.79
N ARG A 188 -46.56 16.00 -19.57
CA ARG A 188 -47.21 16.39 -20.84
C ARG A 188 -48.41 17.23 -20.47
N ASP A 189 -48.33 18.50 -20.79
CA ASP A 189 -49.51 19.37 -20.86
C ASP A 189 -50.49 18.78 -21.88
N GLN A 190 -51.62 18.38 -21.36
CA GLN A 190 -52.80 18.09 -22.17
C GLN A 190 -53.63 19.37 -22.31
#